data_c08293a10b0b9261f1e99ad21f1ff099
#
_entry.id   c08293a10b0b9261f1e99ad21f1ff099
#
_cell.length_a   1.000
_cell.length_b   1.000
_cell.length_c   1.000
_cell.angle_alpha   90.00
_cell.angle_beta   90.00
_cell.angle_gamma   90.00
#
_symmetry.space_group_name_H-M   'P 1'
#
loop_
_entity.id
_entity.type
_entity.pdbx_description
1 polymer ?
#
loop_
_entity_poly.entity_id
_entity_poly.type
_entity_poly.pdbx_seq_one_letter_code
_entity_poly.pdbx_strand_id
1 'polypeptide(L)'
;MADTVSKHIDMTTGSLWRNIPLFAFPVAATSILEQLSNLIATVIIGNFSGDQGTLAMAAVGSNVPLASLMLNLFIGISLGSNVVIANAIGRNDQNMVKRAVHTSILMALVGFVVIALGEIFAEPMLAALNVPAETMPLASLYLRVFLLSMPSILLYNFEAAIFRSVGITRMPLQALAVSTVLNIGLDLIFVPILHWGVAGVAIATAIAYTVSAATLFVRLLKTCLLYTSPSPRDCS
;
A
#
# COMPACT_ATOMS: atom_id res chain seq x y z
N MET A 1 9.44 -5.68 27.94
CA MET A 1 9.44 -4.85 26.71
C MET A 1 8.07 -4.92 26.07
N ALA A 2 7.06 -4.37 26.70
CA ALA A 2 5.67 -4.40 26.25
C ALA A 2 4.99 -3.11 26.73
N ASP A 3 5.30 -1.98 26.10
CA ASP A 3 4.56 -0.72 26.33
C ASP A 3 4.79 0.32 25.21
N THR A 4 4.68 -0.12 23.96
CA THR A 4 4.39 0.81 22.87
C THR A 4 2.98 0.51 22.34
N VAL A 5 1.99 0.51 23.23
CA VAL A 5 0.59 0.62 22.89
C VAL A 5 0.46 1.89 22.03
N SER A 6 0.10 1.72 20.77
CA SER A 6 -0.09 2.78 19.79
C SER A 6 -0.95 3.86 20.41
N LYS A 7 -0.36 5.05 20.62
CA LYS A 7 -1.04 6.18 21.22
C LYS A 7 -2.21 6.57 20.31
N HIS A 8 -3.40 6.14 20.68
CA HIS A 8 -4.65 6.52 20.00
C HIS A 8 -4.77 8.04 20.09
N ILE A 9 -4.87 8.69 18.94
CA ILE A 9 -5.09 10.14 18.88
C ILE A 9 -6.58 10.37 18.83
N ASP A 10 -7.14 10.79 19.96
CA ASP A 10 -8.55 11.20 20.01
C ASP A 10 -8.68 12.61 19.42
N MET A 11 -9.33 12.67 18.25
CA MET A 11 -9.59 13.93 17.55
C MET A 11 -10.79 14.67 18.08
N THR A 12 -11.59 14.03 18.95
CA THR A 12 -12.81 14.63 19.53
C THR A 12 -12.52 15.44 20.78
N THR A 13 -11.34 15.25 21.40
CA THR A 13 -10.94 15.91 22.63
C THR A 13 -9.61 16.64 22.49
N GLY A 14 -9.47 17.81 23.11
CA GLY A 14 -8.23 18.58 23.15
C GLY A 14 -8.09 19.63 22.04
N SER A 15 -6.88 20.20 21.90
CA SER A 15 -6.56 21.23 20.90
C SER A 15 -6.38 20.65 19.51
N LEU A 16 -7.25 21.00 18.58
CA LEU A 16 -7.17 20.59 17.16
C LEU A 16 -5.84 21.00 16.52
N TRP A 17 -5.31 22.18 16.84
CA TRP A 17 -4.03 22.68 16.34
C TRP A 17 -2.83 21.78 16.65
N ARG A 18 -2.89 21.03 17.74
CA ARG A 18 -1.85 20.06 18.13
C ARG A 18 -2.12 18.66 17.60
N ASN A 19 -3.40 18.27 17.57
CA ASN A 19 -3.77 16.91 17.17
C ASN A 19 -3.69 16.69 15.66
N ILE A 20 -4.04 17.71 14.85
CA ILE A 20 -3.97 17.62 13.38
C ILE A 20 -2.53 17.35 12.89
N PRO A 21 -1.50 18.14 13.26
CA PRO A 21 -0.13 17.82 12.85
C PRO A 21 0.38 16.47 13.35
N LEU A 22 0.00 16.08 14.56
CA LEU A 22 0.42 14.80 15.14
C LEU A 22 -0.18 13.60 14.39
N PHE A 23 -1.37 13.75 13.83
CA PHE A 23 -2.02 12.77 12.97
C PHE A 23 -1.46 12.82 11.53
N ALA A 24 -1.31 14.02 10.99
CA ALA A 24 -0.89 14.22 9.61
C ALA A 24 0.57 13.81 9.36
N PHE A 25 1.46 14.03 10.32
CA PHE A 25 2.88 13.72 10.16
C PHE A 25 3.17 12.25 9.83
N PRO A 26 2.65 11.24 10.56
CA PRO A 26 2.86 9.84 10.19
C PRO A 26 2.24 9.47 8.83
N VAL A 27 1.12 10.09 8.47
CA VAL A 27 0.48 9.86 7.16
C VAL A 27 1.34 10.42 6.04
N ALA A 28 1.84 11.65 6.17
CA ALA A 28 2.77 12.25 5.22
C ALA A 28 4.09 11.46 5.13
N ALA A 29 4.62 11.00 6.26
CA ALA A 29 5.82 10.17 6.30
C ALA A 29 5.62 8.84 5.54
N THR A 30 4.42 8.24 5.57
CA THR A 30 4.09 7.05 4.78
C THR A 30 4.26 7.35 3.28
N SER A 31 3.69 8.44 2.78
CA SER A 31 3.79 8.82 1.37
C SER A 31 5.22 9.17 0.96
N ILE A 32 5.99 9.81 1.83
CA ILE A 32 7.42 10.10 1.59
C ILE A 32 8.22 8.79 1.49
N LEU A 33 7.98 7.82 2.37
CA LEU A 33 8.65 6.52 2.32
C LEU A 33 8.32 5.76 1.02
N GLU A 34 7.08 5.78 0.57
CA GLU A 34 6.68 5.18 -0.71
C GLU A 34 7.44 5.80 -1.88
N GLN A 35 7.52 7.12 -1.93
CA GLN A 35 8.25 7.82 -2.99
C GLN A 35 9.76 7.58 -2.94
N LEU A 36 10.36 7.56 -1.74
CA LEU A 36 11.78 7.23 -1.57
C LEU A 36 12.06 5.79 -2.01
N SER A 37 11.21 4.83 -1.67
CA SER A 37 11.35 3.44 -2.12
C SER A 37 11.35 3.34 -3.64
N ASN A 38 10.42 4.01 -4.32
CA ASN A 38 10.34 4.04 -5.78
C ASN A 38 11.57 4.69 -6.43
N LEU A 39 12.09 5.77 -5.83
CA LEU A 39 13.32 6.42 -6.30
C LEU A 39 14.52 5.50 -6.16
N ILE A 40 14.70 4.86 -5.01
CA ILE A 40 15.80 3.93 -4.75
C ILE A 40 15.73 2.73 -5.70
N ALA A 41 14.57 2.14 -5.91
CA ALA A 41 14.35 1.06 -6.87
C ALA A 41 14.74 1.48 -8.30
N THR A 42 14.40 2.70 -8.72
CA THR A 42 14.77 3.24 -10.03
C THR A 42 16.28 3.43 -10.15
N VAL A 43 16.94 3.93 -9.11
CA VAL A 43 18.41 4.09 -9.07
C VAL A 43 19.11 2.74 -9.11
N ILE A 44 18.61 1.74 -8.36
CA ILE A 44 19.18 0.39 -8.36
C ILE A 44 19.07 -0.22 -9.76
N ILE A 45 17.91 -0.16 -10.41
CA ILE A 45 17.73 -0.73 -11.73
C ILE A 45 18.59 -0.03 -12.78
N GLY A 46 18.72 1.30 -12.71
CA GLY A 46 19.53 2.07 -13.64
C GLY A 46 21.03 1.77 -13.55
N ASN A 47 21.53 1.58 -12.32
CA ASN A 47 22.98 1.38 -12.12
C ASN A 47 23.42 -0.08 -12.20
N PHE A 48 22.54 -1.04 -11.90
CA PHE A 48 22.90 -2.45 -11.76
C PHE A 48 22.34 -3.36 -12.85
N SER A 49 21.60 -2.83 -13.83
CA SER A 49 21.12 -3.61 -14.98
C SER A 49 22.12 -3.68 -16.15
N GLY A 50 23.36 -3.28 -15.95
CA GLY A 50 24.42 -3.30 -16.98
C GLY A 50 24.07 -2.44 -18.20
N ASP A 51 24.38 -2.96 -19.41
CA ASP A 51 24.14 -2.24 -20.67
C ASP A 51 22.67 -1.92 -20.95
N GLN A 52 21.74 -2.61 -20.29
CA GLN A 52 20.30 -2.37 -20.41
C GLN A 52 19.74 -1.42 -19.33
N GLY A 53 20.57 -0.83 -18.49
CA GLY A 53 20.14 0.03 -17.38
C GLY A 53 19.27 1.21 -17.82
N THR A 54 19.65 1.91 -18.90
CA THR A 54 18.86 3.01 -19.45
C THR A 54 17.51 2.54 -20.01
N LEU A 55 17.49 1.40 -20.69
CA LEU A 55 16.28 0.79 -21.23
C LEU A 55 15.35 0.30 -20.12
N ALA A 56 15.93 -0.29 -19.08
CA ALA A 56 15.19 -0.74 -17.90
C ALA A 56 14.58 0.44 -17.11
N MET A 57 15.31 1.56 -16.94
CA MET A 57 14.76 2.78 -16.36
C MET A 57 13.63 3.36 -17.21
N ALA A 58 13.79 3.38 -18.53
CA ALA A 58 12.76 3.84 -19.46
C ALA A 58 11.51 2.95 -19.37
N ALA A 59 11.68 1.63 -19.22
CA ALA A 59 10.59 0.68 -19.04
C ALA A 59 9.82 0.93 -17.74
N VAL A 60 10.49 1.12 -16.62
CA VAL A 60 9.85 1.48 -15.33
C VAL A 60 9.18 2.84 -15.45
N GLY A 61 9.86 3.84 -16.02
CA GLY A 61 9.35 5.20 -16.17
C GLY A 61 8.08 5.27 -17.02
N SER A 62 7.99 4.53 -18.12
CA SER A 62 6.80 4.49 -18.99
C SER A 62 5.59 3.85 -18.31
N ASN A 63 5.79 3.05 -17.27
CA ASN A 63 4.71 2.46 -16.49
C ASN A 63 4.15 3.38 -15.40
N VAL A 64 4.87 4.44 -15.01
CA VAL A 64 4.46 5.35 -13.93
C VAL A 64 3.06 5.93 -14.12
N PRO A 65 2.64 6.41 -15.31
CA PRO A 65 1.30 6.95 -15.50
C PRO A 65 0.21 5.90 -15.24
N LEU A 66 0.39 4.67 -15.76
CA LEU A 66 -0.59 3.59 -15.58
C LEU A 66 -0.65 3.12 -14.13
N ALA A 67 0.50 2.88 -13.53
CA ALA A 67 0.62 2.51 -12.12
C ALA A 67 -0.03 3.56 -11.21
N SER A 68 0.28 4.84 -11.45
CA SER A 68 -0.28 5.95 -10.67
C SER A 68 -1.79 6.07 -10.83
N LEU A 69 -2.32 5.91 -12.04
CA LEU A 69 -3.76 5.96 -12.31
C LEU A 69 -4.49 4.87 -11.52
N MET A 70 -3.98 3.63 -11.60
CA MET A 70 -4.58 2.50 -10.88
C MET A 70 -4.46 2.67 -9.37
N LEU A 71 -3.28 3.03 -8.86
CA LEU A 71 -3.08 3.25 -7.43
C LEU A 71 -3.98 4.37 -6.89
N ASN A 72 -4.04 5.52 -7.57
CA ASN A 72 -4.85 6.64 -7.11
C ASN A 72 -6.35 6.34 -7.13
N LEU A 73 -6.83 5.55 -8.11
CA LEU A 73 -8.21 5.08 -8.14
C LEU A 73 -8.55 4.29 -6.86
N PHE A 74 -7.71 3.32 -6.51
CA PHE A 74 -7.94 2.48 -5.33
C PHE A 74 -7.67 3.19 -4.01
N ILE A 75 -6.68 4.08 -3.97
CA ILE A 75 -6.43 4.95 -2.81
C ILE A 75 -7.65 5.85 -2.57
N GLY A 76 -8.25 6.40 -3.62
CA GLY A 76 -9.48 7.20 -3.52
C GLY A 76 -10.64 6.40 -2.92
N ILE A 77 -10.85 5.15 -3.34
CA ILE A 77 -11.87 4.26 -2.78
C ILE A 77 -11.55 3.94 -1.30
N SER A 78 -10.29 3.67 -0.98
CA SER A 78 -9.84 3.40 0.39
C SER A 78 -10.04 4.61 1.31
N LEU A 79 -9.77 5.83 0.83
CA LEU A 79 -10.02 7.06 1.58
C LEU A 79 -11.53 7.28 1.82
N GLY A 80 -12.37 6.98 0.84
CA GLY A 80 -13.83 7.01 1.01
C GLY A 80 -14.29 6.05 2.12
N SER A 81 -13.78 4.84 2.14
CA SER A 81 -14.03 3.86 3.20
C SER A 81 -13.57 4.36 4.57
N ASN A 82 -12.39 4.98 4.65
CA ASN A 82 -11.87 5.59 5.86
C ASN A 82 -12.84 6.63 6.45
N VAL A 83 -13.35 7.53 5.62
CA VAL A 83 -14.30 8.59 6.06
C VAL A 83 -15.58 7.97 6.62
N VAL A 84 -16.14 6.95 5.94
CA VAL A 84 -17.38 6.27 6.39
C VAL A 84 -17.15 5.56 7.72
N ILE A 85 -16.05 4.83 7.87
CA ILE A 85 -15.69 4.11 9.10
C ILE A 85 -15.46 5.10 10.25
N ALA A 86 -14.69 6.18 10.02
CA ALA A 86 -14.42 7.18 11.04
C ALA A 86 -15.70 7.86 11.53
N ASN A 87 -16.62 8.18 10.60
CA ASN A 87 -17.91 8.79 10.95
C ASN A 87 -18.80 7.82 11.75
N ALA A 88 -18.83 6.53 11.38
CA ALA A 88 -19.58 5.52 12.10
C ALA A 88 -19.03 5.30 13.52
N ILE A 89 -17.71 5.32 13.68
CA ILE A 89 -17.06 5.25 15.00
C ILE A 89 -17.41 6.48 15.83
N GLY A 90 -17.33 7.67 15.24
CA GLY A 90 -17.70 8.93 15.94
C GLY A 90 -19.14 8.97 16.40
N ARG A 91 -20.05 8.25 15.72
CA ARG A 91 -21.47 8.08 16.10
C ARG A 91 -21.73 6.88 17.01
N ASN A 92 -20.70 6.11 17.37
CA ASN A 92 -20.80 4.85 18.12
C ASN A 92 -21.72 3.79 17.46
N ASP A 93 -21.82 3.82 16.10
CA ASP A 93 -22.63 2.89 15.32
C ASP A 93 -21.81 1.67 14.88
N GLN A 94 -21.77 0.66 15.75
CA GLN A 94 -21.03 -0.60 15.52
C GLN A 94 -21.54 -1.36 14.28
N ASN A 95 -22.82 -1.26 13.95
CA ASN A 95 -23.39 -1.94 12.79
C ASN A 95 -22.91 -1.28 11.48
N MET A 96 -22.83 0.04 11.46
CA MET A 96 -22.30 0.80 10.34
C MET A 96 -20.79 0.51 10.14
N VAL A 97 -20.02 0.41 11.22
CA VAL A 97 -18.58 0.02 11.16
C VAL A 97 -18.44 -1.35 10.51
N LYS A 98 -19.17 -2.37 10.98
CA LYS A 98 -19.12 -3.72 10.39
C LYS A 98 -19.49 -3.71 8.90
N ARG A 99 -20.56 -3.03 8.51
CA ARG A 99 -20.97 -2.90 7.10
C ARG A 99 -19.90 -2.23 6.25
N ALA A 100 -19.32 -1.12 6.72
CA ALA A 100 -18.28 -0.40 6.02
C ALA A 100 -17.01 -1.25 5.81
N VAL A 101 -16.59 -2.00 6.82
CA VAL A 101 -15.46 -2.95 6.71
C VAL A 101 -15.74 -4.06 5.70
N HIS A 102 -16.94 -4.67 5.74
CA HIS A 102 -17.33 -5.68 4.73
C HIS A 102 -17.35 -5.11 3.31
N THR A 103 -17.88 -3.89 3.14
CA THR A 103 -17.89 -3.21 1.85
C THR A 103 -16.48 -2.93 1.36
N SER A 104 -15.55 -2.55 2.24
CA SER A 104 -14.14 -2.35 1.89
C SER A 104 -13.47 -3.62 1.39
N ILE A 105 -13.78 -4.76 2.02
CA ILE A 105 -13.30 -6.09 1.57
C ILE A 105 -13.87 -6.45 0.20
N LEU A 106 -15.18 -6.21 -0.02
CA LEU A 106 -15.79 -6.45 -1.33
C LEU A 106 -15.18 -5.56 -2.41
N MET A 107 -14.87 -4.30 -2.11
CA MET A 107 -14.19 -3.39 -3.03
C MET A 107 -12.77 -3.87 -3.35
N ALA A 108 -12.05 -4.44 -2.38
CA ALA A 108 -10.76 -5.08 -2.64
C ALA A 108 -10.91 -6.27 -3.61
N LEU A 109 -11.96 -7.09 -3.47
CA LEU A 109 -12.25 -8.20 -4.41
C LEU A 109 -12.60 -7.70 -5.81
N VAL A 110 -13.37 -6.62 -5.93
CA VAL A 110 -13.62 -5.97 -7.24
C VAL A 110 -12.30 -5.50 -7.85
N GLY A 111 -11.36 -5.00 -7.03
CA GLY A 111 -10.02 -4.66 -7.45
C GLY A 111 -9.28 -5.80 -8.16
N PHE A 112 -9.46 -7.04 -7.73
CA PHE A 112 -8.88 -8.21 -8.42
C PHE A 112 -9.38 -8.36 -9.86
N VAL A 113 -10.68 -8.09 -10.10
CA VAL A 113 -11.25 -8.14 -11.46
C VAL A 113 -10.63 -7.06 -12.33
N VAL A 114 -10.46 -5.85 -11.79
CA VAL A 114 -9.82 -4.74 -12.52
C VAL A 114 -8.36 -5.08 -12.85
N ILE A 115 -7.65 -5.70 -11.92
CA ILE A 115 -6.27 -6.14 -12.13
C ILE A 115 -6.21 -7.23 -13.22
N ALA A 116 -7.09 -8.21 -13.19
CA ALA A 116 -7.14 -9.26 -14.21
C ALA A 116 -7.43 -8.68 -15.61
N LEU A 117 -8.30 -7.68 -15.71
CA LEU A 117 -8.52 -6.94 -16.96
C LEU A 117 -7.25 -6.16 -17.35
N GLY A 118 -6.56 -5.52 -16.40
CA GLY A 118 -5.30 -4.83 -16.64
C GLY A 118 -4.22 -5.75 -17.21
N GLU A 119 -4.13 -7.00 -16.75
CA GLU A 119 -3.21 -8.01 -17.29
C GLU A 119 -3.49 -8.31 -18.76
N ILE A 120 -4.76 -8.46 -19.13
CA ILE A 120 -5.18 -8.74 -20.52
C ILE A 120 -4.87 -7.54 -21.42
N PHE A 121 -5.07 -6.33 -20.93
CA PHE A 121 -4.92 -5.09 -21.68
C PHE A 121 -3.56 -4.40 -21.47
N ALA A 122 -2.59 -5.01 -20.79
CA ALA A 122 -1.29 -4.42 -20.47
C ALA A 122 -0.56 -3.86 -21.72
N GLU A 123 -0.42 -4.65 -22.78
CA GLU A 123 0.25 -4.22 -24.02
C GLU A 123 -0.51 -3.13 -24.77
N PRO A 124 -1.85 -3.24 -25.01
CA PRO A 124 -2.63 -2.15 -25.59
C PRO A 124 -2.54 -0.84 -24.81
N MET A 125 -2.51 -0.90 -23.47
CA MET A 125 -2.39 0.29 -22.63
C MET A 125 -1.03 0.97 -22.80
N LEU A 126 0.06 0.21 -22.84
CA LEU A 126 1.40 0.73 -23.11
C LEU A 126 1.54 1.27 -24.54
N ALA A 127 0.95 0.62 -25.52
CA ALA A 127 0.91 1.10 -26.89
C ALA A 127 0.18 2.45 -27.00
N ALA A 128 -0.91 2.63 -26.26
CA ALA A 128 -1.65 3.90 -26.20
C ALA A 128 -0.81 5.06 -25.61
N LEU A 129 0.18 4.74 -24.75
CA LEU A 129 1.15 5.71 -24.22
C LEU A 129 2.33 5.97 -25.17
N ASN A 130 2.33 5.41 -26.37
CA ASN A 130 3.42 5.52 -27.35
C ASN A 130 4.78 5.04 -26.81
N VAL A 131 4.80 3.96 -26.03
CA VAL A 131 6.03 3.36 -25.53
C VAL A 131 6.87 2.86 -26.71
N PRO A 132 8.17 3.21 -26.81
CA PRO A 132 9.02 2.77 -27.90
C PRO A 132 9.09 1.24 -28.03
N ALA A 133 9.16 0.72 -29.26
CA ALA A 133 9.18 -0.72 -29.52
C ALA A 133 10.35 -1.44 -28.82
N GLU A 134 11.50 -0.77 -28.67
CA GLU A 134 12.67 -1.31 -27.96
C GLU A 134 12.42 -1.51 -26.47
N THR A 135 11.61 -0.63 -25.85
CA THR A 135 11.30 -0.64 -24.41
C THR A 135 10.09 -1.54 -24.10
N MET A 136 9.24 -1.78 -25.09
CA MET A 136 7.95 -2.48 -24.92
C MET A 136 8.06 -3.84 -24.21
N PRO A 137 9.02 -4.74 -24.54
CA PRO A 137 9.12 -6.04 -23.85
C PRO A 137 9.40 -5.90 -22.36
N LEU A 138 10.30 -4.98 -21.96
CA LEU A 138 10.62 -4.74 -20.56
C LEU A 138 9.49 -4.00 -19.83
N ALA A 139 8.84 -3.06 -20.52
CA ALA A 139 7.71 -2.31 -19.96
C ALA A 139 6.50 -3.22 -19.72
N SER A 140 6.17 -4.11 -20.65
CA SER A 140 5.07 -5.07 -20.49
C SER A 140 5.36 -6.11 -19.41
N LEU A 141 6.59 -6.61 -19.32
CA LEU A 141 7.02 -7.51 -18.27
C LEU A 141 6.88 -6.84 -16.87
N TYR A 142 7.40 -5.62 -16.75
CA TYR A 142 7.28 -4.86 -15.51
C TYR A 142 5.81 -4.64 -15.11
N LEU A 143 4.97 -4.17 -16.06
CA LEU A 143 3.56 -3.88 -15.80
C LEU A 143 2.82 -5.13 -15.32
N ARG A 144 3.01 -6.27 -15.98
CA ARG A 144 2.36 -7.54 -15.60
C ARG A 144 2.76 -7.97 -14.20
N VAL A 145 4.06 -7.99 -13.90
CA VAL A 145 4.52 -8.37 -12.55
C VAL A 145 4.05 -7.36 -11.50
N PHE A 146 4.02 -6.07 -11.84
CA PHE A 146 3.50 -5.02 -10.96
C PHE A 146 1.99 -5.18 -10.71
N LEU A 147 1.20 -5.51 -11.73
CA LEU A 147 -0.24 -5.79 -11.59
C LEU A 147 -0.49 -6.99 -10.67
N LEU A 148 0.33 -8.03 -10.73
CA LEU A 148 0.26 -9.16 -9.80
C LEU A 148 0.57 -8.75 -8.34
N SER A 149 1.31 -7.67 -8.12
CA SER A 149 1.57 -7.13 -6.78
C SER A 149 0.43 -6.27 -6.24
N MET A 150 -0.45 -5.76 -7.12
CA MET A 150 -1.55 -4.86 -6.75
C MET A 150 -2.47 -5.40 -5.65
N PRO A 151 -2.85 -6.68 -5.60
CA PRO A 151 -3.67 -7.19 -4.50
C PRO A 151 -3.07 -6.92 -3.12
N SER A 152 -1.75 -7.12 -2.97
CA SER A 152 -1.04 -6.88 -1.71
C SER A 152 -0.98 -5.38 -1.39
N ILE A 153 -0.75 -4.55 -2.39
CA ILE A 153 -0.75 -3.09 -2.26
C ILE A 153 -2.14 -2.58 -1.85
N LEU A 154 -3.18 -3.09 -2.48
CA LEU A 154 -4.57 -2.73 -2.15
C LEU A 154 -4.93 -3.16 -0.73
N LEU A 155 -4.61 -4.39 -0.36
CA LEU A 155 -4.88 -4.91 0.97
C LEU A 155 -4.20 -4.03 2.03
N TYR A 156 -2.91 -3.70 1.85
CA TYR A 156 -2.20 -2.77 2.71
C TYR A 156 -2.92 -1.41 2.82
N ASN A 157 -3.34 -0.82 1.69
CA ASN A 157 -3.99 0.49 1.69
C ASN A 157 -5.33 0.48 2.42
N PHE A 158 -6.15 -0.58 2.25
CA PHE A 158 -7.42 -0.72 2.97
C PHE A 158 -7.20 -0.92 4.47
N GLU A 159 -6.26 -1.76 4.86
CA GLU A 159 -5.91 -1.96 6.27
C GLU A 159 -5.37 -0.68 6.90
N ALA A 160 -4.47 0.03 6.20
CA ALA A 160 -3.95 1.32 6.64
C ALA A 160 -5.07 2.36 6.81
N ALA A 161 -6.08 2.36 5.91
CA ALA A 161 -7.25 3.22 6.03
C ALA A 161 -8.07 2.90 7.28
N ILE A 162 -8.28 1.60 7.59
CA ILE A 162 -8.97 1.16 8.81
C ILE A 162 -8.21 1.63 10.06
N PHE A 163 -6.90 1.46 10.12
CA PHE A 163 -6.10 1.94 11.26
C PHE A 163 -6.14 3.47 11.40
N ARG A 164 -6.09 4.20 10.28
CA ARG A 164 -6.19 5.67 10.27
C ARG A 164 -7.58 6.14 10.74
N SER A 165 -8.66 5.42 10.37
CA SER A 165 -10.03 5.77 10.79
C SER A 165 -10.25 5.69 12.31
N VAL A 166 -9.51 4.81 12.99
CA VAL A 166 -9.51 4.70 14.46
C VAL A 166 -8.44 5.55 15.13
N GLY A 167 -7.76 6.45 14.40
CA GLY A 167 -6.74 7.36 14.96
C GLY A 167 -5.37 6.72 15.18
N ILE A 168 -5.13 5.51 14.69
CA ILE A 168 -3.86 4.77 14.82
C ILE A 168 -3.04 4.95 13.54
N THR A 169 -2.24 6.03 13.47
CA THR A 169 -1.44 6.34 12.26
C THR A 169 -0.03 5.75 12.28
N ARG A 170 0.50 5.43 13.45
CA ARG A 170 1.87 4.90 13.60
C ARG A 170 2.04 3.47 13.13
N MET A 171 1.00 2.63 13.25
CA MET A 171 1.07 1.22 12.85
C MET A 171 1.29 1.04 11.35
N PRO A 172 0.50 1.67 10.46
CA PRO A 172 0.76 1.62 9.02
C PRO A 172 2.14 2.14 8.64
N LEU A 173 2.59 3.24 9.27
CA LEU A 173 3.93 3.79 9.05
C LEU A 173 5.04 2.80 9.41
N GLN A 174 4.93 2.14 10.57
CA GLN A 174 5.92 1.15 11.00
C GLN A 174 5.94 -0.08 10.09
N ALA A 175 4.78 -0.60 9.71
CA ALA A 175 4.66 -1.72 8.79
C ALA A 175 5.31 -1.39 7.44
N LEU A 176 5.03 -0.19 6.90
CA LEU A 176 5.62 0.24 5.65
C LEU A 176 7.14 0.49 5.77
N ALA A 177 7.62 1.08 6.86
CA ALA A 177 9.05 1.32 7.06
C ALA A 177 9.84 0.00 7.06
N VAL A 178 9.34 -1.04 7.75
CA VAL A 178 9.94 -2.38 7.72
C VAL A 178 9.91 -2.96 6.30
N SER A 179 8.78 -2.84 5.62
CA SER A 179 8.64 -3.37 4.27
C SER A 179 9.49 -2.59 3.24
N THR A 180 9.69 -1.29 3.42
CA THR A 180 10.59 -0.48 2.59
C THR A 180 12.04 -0.95 2.72
N VAL A 181 12.52 -1.22 3.93
CA VAL A 181 13.85 -1.77 4.15
C VAL A 181 13.99 -3.15 3.50
N LEU A 182 12.96 -3.99 3.64
CA LEU A 182 12.93 -5.30 3.00
C LEU A 182 12.93 -5.18 1.47
N ASN A 183 12.13 -4.26 0.91
CA ASN A 183 12.07 -4.00 -0.53
C ASN A 183 13.45 -3.61 -1.08
N ILE A 184 14.11 -2.63 -0.48
CA ILE A 184 15.45 -2.18 -0.88
C ILE A 184 16.46 -3.35 -0.79
N GLY A 185 16.40 -4.15 0.28
CA GLY A 185 17.26 -5.33 0.43
C GLY A 185 17.03 -6.37 -0.66
N LEU A 186 15.77 -6.63 -1.02
CA LEU A 186 15.41 -7.54 -2.10
C LEU A 186 15.80 -6.99 -3.48
N ASP A 187 15.63 -5.69 -3.72
CA ASP A 187 16.07 -5.04 -4.96
C ASP A 187 17.59 -5.22 -5.16
N LEU A 188 18.37 -5.03 -4.09
CA LEU A 188 19.83 -5.25 -4.11
C LEU A 188 20.23 -6.72 -4.28
N ILE A 189 19.35 -7.67 -4.05
CA ILE A 189 19.58 -9.09 -4.32
C ILE A 189 19.11 -9.44 -5.74
N PHE A 190 17.90 -9.04 -6.10
CA PHE A 190 17.27 -9.49 -7.34
C PHE A 190 17.86 -8.81 -8.59
N VAL A 191 18.24 -7.54 -8.50
CA VAL A 191 18.78 -6.81 -9.66
C VAL A 191 20.25 -7.13 -9.91
N PRO A 192 21.21 -6.88 -8.98
CA PRO A 192 22.63 -7.09 -9.26
C PRO A 192 23.10 -8.54 -9.11
N ILE A 193 22.49 -9.35 -8.21
CA ILE A 193 22.97 -10.70 -7.93
C ILE A 193 22.24 -11.74 -8.81
N LEU A 194 20.91 -11.68 -8.86
CA LEU A 194 20.09 -12.63 -9.64
C LEU A 194 19.89 -12.18 -11.09
N HIS A 195 20.26 -10.95 -11.44
CA HIS A 195 20.11 -10.38 -12.79
C HIS A 195 18.67 -10.42 -13.32
N TRP A 196 17.67 -10.29 -12.44
CA TRP A 196 16.25 -10.29 -12.82
C TRP A 196 15.75 -8.94 -13.36
N GLY A 197 16.59 -7.89 -13.34
CA GLY A 197 16.27 -6.58 -13.90
C GLY A 197 14.91 -6.02 -13.42
N VAL A 198 14.09 -5.59 -14.37
CA VAL A 198 12.77 -4.97 -14.07
C VAL A 198 11.80 -5.91 -13.35
N ALA A 199 11.84 -7.22 -13.65
CA ALA A 199 11.01 -8.20 -12.97
C ALA A 199 11.40 -8.34 -11.50
N GLY A 200 12.70 -8.25 -11.20
CA GLY A 200 13.23 -8.32 -9.83
C GLY A 200 12.66 -7.22 -8.96
N VAL A 201 12.66 -5.97 -9.43
CA VAL A 201 12.09 -4.82 -8.71
C VAL A 201 10.59 -5.01 -8.46
N ALA A 202 9.84 -5.45 -9.48
CA ALA A 202 8.40 -5.65 -9.31
C ALA A 202 8.07 -6.78 -8.32
N ILE A 203 8.85 -7.88 -8.33
CA ILE A 203 8.70 -8.99 -7.38
C ILE A 203 9.09 -8.56 -5.96
N ALA A 204 10.19 -7.80 -5.80
CA ALA A 204 10.60 -7.26 -4.52
C ALA A 204 9.49 -6.38 -3.90
N THR A 205 8.88 -5.54 -4.72
CA THR A 205 7.72 -4.72 -4.32
C THR A 205 6.54 -5.58 -3.89
N ALA A 206 6.21 -6.65 -4.64
CA ALA A 206 5.14 -7.58 -4.30
C ALA A 206 5.37 -8.23 -2.93
N ILE A 207 6.58 -8.74 -2.69
CA ILE A 207 6.94 -9.37 -1.41
C ILE A 207 6.87 -8.37 -0.27
N ALA A 208 7.43 -7.17 -0.44
CA ALA A 208 7.46 -6.13 0.58
C ALA A 208 6.04 -5.71 1.00
N TYR A 209 5.15 -5.44 0.04
CA TYR A 209 3.75 -5.11 0.35
C TYR A 209 2.97 -6.28 0.94
N THR A 210 3.25 -7.52 0.52
CA THR A 210 2.64 -8.72 1.12
C THR A 210 3.02 -8.85 2.59
N VAL A 211 4.29 -8.63 2.94
CA VAL A 211 4.74 -8.64 4.34
C VAL A 211 4.10 -7.50 5.13
N SER A 212 4.00 -6.31 4.55
CA SER A 212 3.34 -5.16 5.18
C SER A 212 1.87 -5.43 5.46
N ALA A 213 1.13 -5.91 4.45
CA ALA A 213 -0.29 -6.27 4.58
C ALA A 213 -0.47 -7.40 5.60
N ALA A 214 0.30 -8.48 5.52
CA ALA A 214 0.22 -9.57 6.51
C ALA A 214 0.48 -9.08 7.94
N THR A 215 1.42 -8.16 8.13
CA THR A 215 1.71 -7.56 9.43
C THR A 215 0.53 -6.75 9.96
N LEU A 216 -0.08 -5.91 9.13
CA LEU A 216 -1.27 -5.13 9.49
C LEU A 216 -2.47 -6.04 9.72
N PHE A 217 -2.68 -7.07 8.89
CA PHE A 217 -3.77 -8.00 9.04
C PHE A 217 -3.72 -8.74 10.39
N VAL A 218 -2.56 -9.27 10.76
CA VAL A 218 -2.36 -9.92 12.08
C VAL A 218 -2.63 -8.95 13.24
N ARG A 219 -2.22 -7.69 13.08
CA ARG A 219 -2.50 -6.63 14.08
C ARG A 219 -3.99 -6.32 14.13
N LEU A 220 -4.65 -6.20 12.99
CA LEU A 220 -6.09 -5.94 12.91
C LEU A 220 -6.89 -7.05 13.58
N LEU A 221 -6.57 -8.32 13.32
CA LEU A 221 -7.22 -9.46 13.99
C LEU A 221 -7.04 -9.41 15.50
N LYS A 222 -5.83 -9.12 15.99
CA LYS A 222 -5.58 -9.00 17.43
C LYS A 222 -6.35 -7.84 18.06
N THR A 223 -6.45 -6.72 17.37
CA THR A 223 -7.20 -5.55 17.85
C THR A 223 -8.70 -5.82 17.84
N CYS A 224 -9.23 -6.45 16.78
CA CYS A 224 -10.63 -6.82 16.69
C CYS A 224 -11.04 -7.83 17.78
N LEU A 225 -10.19 -8.81 18.08
CA LEU A 225 -10.43 -9.78 19.16
C LEU A 225 -10.45 -9.12 20.55
N LEU A 226 -9.68 -8.04 20.77
CA LEU A 226 -9.71 -7.29 22.02
C LEU A 226 -10.99 -6.43 22.17
N TYR A 227 -11.56 -5.93 21.05
CA TYR A 227 -12.81 -5.18 21.07
C TYR A 227 -14.08 -6.06 21.15
N THR A 228 -13.98 -7.36 20.85
CA THR A 228 -15.09 -8.31 20.95
C THR A 228 -15.15 -8.99 22.32
N SER A 229 -14.20 -8.78 23.21
CA SER A 229 -14.28 -9.24 24.59
C SER A 229 -15.19 -8.27 25.38
N PRO A 230 -16.36 -8.72 25.89
CA PRO A 230 -17.21 -7.87 26.71
C PRO A 230 -16.41 -7.43 27.94
N SER A 231 -16.37 -6.11 28.16
CA SER A 231 -15.74 -5.56 29.37
C SER A 231 -16.47 -6.13 30.59
N PRO A 232 -15.76 -6.58 31.63
CA PRO A 232 -16.37 -7.08 32.86
C PRO A 232 -17.23 -6.05 33.60
N ARG A 233 -17.31 -4.80 33.09
CA ARG A 233 -18.11 -3.69 33.64
C ARG A 233 -19.54 -3.60 33.13
N ASP A 234 -19.91 -4.39 32.13
CA ASP A 234 -21.28 -4.38 31.57
C ASP A 234 -22.20 -5.43 32.23
N CYS A 235 -21.76 -6.05 33.33
CA CYS A 235 -22.52 -7.02 34.11
C CYS A 235 -22.82 -6.53 35.53
N SER A 236 -23.03 -5.22 35.73
CA SER A 236 -23.53 -4.71 37.02
C SER A 236 -24.67 -3.72 36.80
#